data_a3bba1b9c4136c15f3213aa769a6348c
#
_entry.id   a3bba1b9c4136c15f3213aa769a6348c
#
_cell.length_a   1.000
_cell.length_b   1.000
_cell.length_c   1.000
_cell.angle_alpha   90.00
_cell.angle_beta   90.00
_cell.angle_gamma   90.00
#
_symmetry.space_group_name_H-M   'P 1'
#
loop_
_entity.id
_entity.type
_entity.pdbx_description
1 polymer ?
#
loop_
_entity_poly.entity_id
_entity_poly.type
_entity_poly.pdbx_seq_one_letter_code
_entity_poly.pdbx_strand_id
1 'polypeptide(L)'
;MWSQENKQGLLTYIPQVILFDSFGSSEAVGMGGAISAAGAATETAKFTLGPTCAVFTEDGRRVEPGSGERGLVAVGGNIPMGYYKDETKSAQTFRTFEGSRWSVPGDWAEILADGTLVLLGRGSVCINTGGEKVFPEEVEEVLKRHSSVRDAVAVGIPDTRFGETICGVVEAEAGATPTLSVLNEHVKTALAAYKAPRHIVVIDTIGRAPNGKVDYKRLKAYAMNQLGLES
;
A
#
# COMPACT_ATOMS: atom_id res chain seq x y z
N MET A 1 -0.99 4.44 5.11
CA MET A 1 -0.64 3.77 6.37
C MET A 1 0.07 4.76 7.28
N TRP A 2 0.03 4.56 8.58
CA TRP A 2 0.73 5.39 9.55
C TRP A 2 2.19 4.98 9.61
N SER A 3 3.14 5.91 9.35
CA SER A 3 4.55 5.58 9.24
C SER A 3 5.18 5.16 10.57
N GLN A 4 6.23 4.38 10.51
CA GLN A 4 6.98 3.94 11.69
C GLN A 4 7.58 5.13 12.45
N GLU A 5 8.12 6.12 11.72
CA GLU A 5 8.71 7.33 12.27
C GLU A 5 7.68 8.15 13.05
N ASN A 6 6.45 8.30 12.51
CA ASN A 6 5.38 9.02 13.18
C ASN A 6 4.93 8.32 14.46
N LYS A 7 4.82 6.98 14.45
CA LYS A 7 4.51 6.19 15.63
C LYS A 7 5.59 6.37 16.71
N GLN A 8 6.86 6.24 16.31
CA GLN A 8 8.00 6.41 17.21
C GLN A 8 8.10 7.82 17.77
N GLY A 9 7.88 8.84 16.94
CA GLY A 9 7.83 10.24 17.36
C GLY A 9 6.76 10.46 18.44
N LEU A 10 5.53 10.01 18.21
CA LEU A 10 4.45 10.11 19.19
C LEU A 10 4.79 9.40 20.51
N LEU A 11 5.29 8.19 20.46
CA LEU A 11 5.66 7.41 21.64
C LEU A 11 6.86 8.01 22.39
N THR A 12 7.73 8.77 21.73
CA THR A 12 8.81 9.52 22.36
C THR A 12 8.28 10.71 23.17
N TYR A 13 7.33 11.47 22.60
CA TYR A 13 6.75 12.64 23.28
C TYR A 13 5.68 12.29 24.31
N ILE A 14 4.94 11.19 24.09
CA ILE A 14 3.84 10.76 24.96
C ILE A 14 3.99 9.26 25.26
N PRO A 15 4.97 8.86 26.09
CA PRO A 15 5.32 7.44 26.26
C PRO A 15 4.24 6.58 26.94
N GLN A 16 3.26 7.20 27.60
CA GLN A 16 2.15 6.47 28.25
C GLN A 16 0.99 6.10 27.32
N VAL A 17 0.99 6.57 26.05
CA VAL A 17 -0.09 6.23 25.12
C VAL A 17 0.12 4.85 24.52
N ILE A 18 -1.01 4.22 24.19
CA ILE A 18 -1.06 3.03 23.35
C ILE A 18 -1.62 3.47 22.00
N LEU A 19 -0.88 3.23 20.93
CA LEU A 19 -1.30 3.51 19.58
C LEU A 19 -2.01 2.27 19.02
N PHE A 20 -3.23 2.43 18.57
CA PHE A 20 -3.99 1.38 17.90
C PHE A 20 -4.11 1.72 16.41
N ASP A 21 -3.53 0.89 15.58
CA ASP A 21 -3.57 0.98 14.13
C ASP A 21 -4.55 -0.06 13.61
N SER A 22 -5.53 0.34 12.83
CA SER A 22 -6.51 -0.56 12.26
C SER A 22 -6.70 -0.30 10.78
N PHE A 23 -6.94 -1.34 10.02
CA PHE A 23 -7.34 -1.19 8.64
C PHE A 23 -8.65 -1.92 8.35
N GLY A 24 -9.37 -1.38 7.39
CA GLY A 24 -10.66 -1.87 6.92
C GLY A 24 -11.22 -0.96 5.85
N SER A 25 -12.37 -1.31 5.35
CA SER A 25 -13.12 -0.52 4.39
C SER A 25 -14.59 -0.46 4.78
N SER A 26 -15.38 0.34 4.06
CA SER A 26 -16.84 0.37 4.26
C SER A 26 -17.49 -0.98 3.95
N GLU A 27 -16.90 -1.75 3.08
CA GLU A 27 -17.34 -3.09 2.65
C GLU A 27 -16.86 -4.20 3.58
N ALA A 28 -15.81 -3.93 4.38
CA ALA A 28 -15.12 -4.93 5.19
C ALA A 28 -14.52 -4.27 6.45
N VAL A 29 -15.29 -4.22 7.52
CA VAL A 29 -14.85 -3.63 8.80
C VAL A 29 -14.02 -4.65 9.58
N GLY A 30 -12.92 -4.18 10.22
CA GLY A 30 -12.13 -4.98 11.12
C GLY A 30 -11.24 -6.02 10.42
N MET A 31 -10.63 -5.66 9.29
CA MET A 31 -9.74 -6.53 8.53
C MET A 31 -8.46 -6.88 9.29
N GLY A 32 -7.94 -5.94 10.07
CA GLY A 32 -6.77 -6.18 10.91
C GLY A 32 -6.51 -5.04 11.88
N GLY A 33 -5.73 -5.32 12.92
CA GLY A 33 -5.31 -4.37 13.92
C GLY A 33 -3.90 -4.59 14.42
N ALA A 34 -3.21 -3.51 14.79
CA ALA A 34 -1.89 -3.56 15.40
C ALA A 34 -1.81 -2.59 16.58
N ILE A 35 -1.04 -2.95 17.59
CA ILE A 35 -0.81 -2.14 18.78
C ILE A 35 0.67 -1.77 18.85
N SER A 36 0.96 -0.50 19.14
CA SER A 36 2.31 -0.02 19.42
C SER A 36 2.35 0.73 20.74
N ALA A 37 3.38 0.51 21.54
CA ALA A 37 3.61 1.15 22.82
C ALA A 37 5.08 1.52 22.97
N ALA A 38 5.40 2.44 23.89
CA ALA A 38 6.78 2.81 24.18
C ALA A 38 7.60 1.59 24.66
N GLY A 39 8.84 1.48 24.18
CA GLY A 39 9.74 0.36 24.50
C GLY A 39 9.51 -0.90 23.68
N ALA A 40 8.48 -0.96 22.83
CA ALA A 40 8.25 -2.04 21.86
C ALA A 40 8.67 -1.62 20.44
N ALA A 41 8.99 -2.61 19.60
CA ALA A 41 9.24 -2.33 18.18
C ALA A 41 7.94 -1.82 17.53
N THR A 42 8.05 -0.68 16.84
CA THR A 42 6.96 -0.16 16.03
C THR A 42 7.12 -0.70 14.61
N GLU A 43 6.08 -1.35 14.09
CA GLU A 43 6.08 -1.87 12.73
C GLU A 43 4.98 -1.20 11.91
N THR A 44 5.23 -1.06 10.61
CA THR A 44 4.25 -0.53 9.64
C THR A 44 3.73 -1.66 8.79
N ALA A 45 2.46 -1.59 8.40
CA ALA A 45 1.80 -2.54 7.51
C ALA A 45 1.68 -3.99 8.04
N LYS A 46 2.00 -4.24 9.30
CA LYS A 46 1.83 -5.54 9.97
C LYS A 46 0.66 -5.50 10.94
N PHE A 47 -0.22 -6.47 10.81
CA PHE A 47 -1.48 -6.52 11.55
C PHE A 47 -1.78 -7.93 12.04
N THR A 48 -2.43 -8.02 13.19
CA THR A 48 -3.16 -9.24 13.56
C THR A 48 -4.40 -9.32 12.69
N LEU A 49 -4.58 -10.43 12.00
CA LEU A 49 -5.75 -10.68 11.16
C LEU A 49 -7.03 -10.70 12.00
N GLY A 50 -8.08 -10.05 11.52
CA GLY A 50 -9.39 -10.07 12.18
C GLY A 50 -9.98 -11.49 12.25
N PRO A 51 -10.80 -11.80 13.26
CA PRO A 51 -11.28 -13.17 13.52
C PRO A 51 -12.17 -13.74 12.41
N THR A 52 -12.78 -12.91 11.59
CA THR A 52 -13.62 -13.29 10.45
C THR A 52 -12.91 -13.08 9.12
N CYS A 53 -11.60 -12.85 9.14
CA CYS A 53 -10.82 -12.52 7.96
C CYS A 53 -10.02 -13.70 7.44
N ALA A 54 -9.76 -13.68 6.15
CA ALA A 54 -8.88 -14.63 5.47
C ALA A 54 -8.17 -13.91 4.31
N VAL A 55 -7.14 -14.53 3.77
CA VAL A 55 -6.49 -14.10 2.54
C VAL A 55 -6.69 -15.20 1.50
N PHE A 56 -7.13 -14.79 0.29
CA PHE A 56 -7.36 -15.72 -0.82
C PHE A 56 -6.54 -15.30 -2.03
N THR A 57 -6.00 -16.28 -2.74
CA THR A 57 -5.42 -16.08 -4.06
C THR A 57 -6.48 -15.59 -5.06
N GLU A 58 -6.09 -15.11 -6.23
CA GLU A 58 -7.05 -14.63 -7.24
C GLU A 58 -8.01 -15.73 -7.73
N ASP A 59 -7.56 -16.98 -7.72
CA ASP A 59 -8.35 -18.18 -8.07
C ASP A 59 -9.21 -18.71 -6.91
N GLY A 60 -9.17 -18.07 -5.74
CA GLY A 60 -10.06 -18.36 -4.61
C GLY A 60 -9.57 -19.44 -3.66
N ARG A 61 -8.30 -19.83 -3.72
CA ARG A 61 -7.67 -20.70 -2.74
C ARG A 61 -7.19 -19.89 -1.54
N ARG A 62 -7.38 -20.41 -0.35
CA ARG A 62 -6.88 -19.77 0.88
C ARG A 62 -5.35 -19.78 0.91
N VAL A 63 -4.77 -18.65 1.26
CA VAL A 63 -3.31 -18.49 1.44
C VAL A 63 -2.93 -19.08 2.80
N GLU A 64 -1.99 -20.02 2.77
CA GLU A 64 -1.45 -20.63 3.98
C GLU A 64 -0.39 -19.73 4.64
N PRO A 65 -0.39 -19.61 5.99
CA PRO A 65 0.64 -18.86 6.71
C PRO A 65 2.05 -19.36 6.37
N GLY A 66 2.97 -18.44 6.08
CA GLY A 66 4.36 -18.74 5.78
C GLY A 66 4.63 -19.32 4.39
N SER A 67 3.61 -19.41 3.51
CA SER A 67 3.79 -19.88 2.13
C SER A 67 4.54 -18.90 1.23
N GLY A 68 4.60 -17.61 1.61
CA GLY A 68 5.11 -16.53 0.76
C GLY A 68 4.15 -16.14 -0.37
N GLU A 69 2.97 -16.78 -0.43
CA GLU A 69 1.95 -16.40 -1.42
C GLU A 69 1.26 -15.10 -1.04
N ARG A 70 0.92 -14.33 -2.06
CA ARG A 70 0.16 -13.08 -1.92
C ARG A 70 -1.29 -13.30 -2.33
N GLY A 71 -2.20 -12.65 -1.62
CA GLY A 71 -3.61 -12.77 -1.91
C GLY A 71 -4.42 -11.53 -1.51
N LEU A 72 -5.70 -11.62 -1.77
CA LEU A 72 -6.70 -10.60 -1.45
C LEU A 72 -7.23 -10.81 -0.04
N VAL A 73 -7.22 -9.77 0.77
CA VAL A 73 -7.83 -9.80 2.10
C VAL A 73 -9.34 -9.84 1.95
N ALA A 74 -9.97 -10.76 2.65
CA ALA A 74 -11.41 -10.99 2.62
C ALA A 74 -11.99 -11.03 4.03
N VAL A 75 -13.21 -10.53 4.18
CA VAL A 75 -14.00 -10.60 5.43
C VAL A 75 -15.25 -11.41 5.18
N GLY A 76 -15.49 -12.40 6.03
CA GLY A 76 -16.70 -13.23 6.04
C GLY A 76 -17.70 -12.80 7.12
N GLY A 77 -18.78 -13.57 7.27
CA GLY A 77 -19.81 -13.32 8.29
C GLY A 77 -20.78 -12.20 7.91
N ASN A 78 -20.99 -11.24 8.80
CA ASN A 78 -21.95 -10.15 8.58
C ASN A 78 -21.36 -9.09 7.64
N ILE A 79 -21.54 -9.27 6.35
CA ILE A 79 -21.06 -8.35 5.29
C ILE A 79 -22.22 -7.74 4.52
N PRO A 80 -22.04 -6.58 3.86
CA PRO A 80 -23.07 -5.95 3.05
C PRO A 80 -23.64 -6.88 1.96
N MET A 81 -24.90 -6.69 1.62
CA MET A 81 -25.52 -7.44 0.53
C MET A 81 -24.96 -7.04 -0.85
N GLY A 82 -24.52 -5.80 -0.99
CA GLY A 82 -24.01 -5.27 -2.24
C GLY A 82 -24.01 -3.75 -2.26
N TYR A 83 -23.61 -3.19 -3.39
CA TYR A 83 -23.76 -1.76 -3.66
C TYR A 83 -25.16 -1.48 -4.23
N TYR A 84 -25.74 -0.37 -3.82
CA TYR A 84 -27.06 0.02 -4.31
C TYR A 84 -27.03 0.31 -5.83
N LYS A 85 -27.86 -0.40 -6.58
CA LYS A 85 -27.96 -0.29 -8.04
C LYS A 85 -26.65 -0.48 -8.82
N ASP A 86 -25.69 -1.23 -8.26
CA ASP A 86 -24.43 -1.54 -8.93
C ASP A 86 -24.09 -3.04 -8.75
N GLU A 87 -24.73 -3.86 -9.58
CA GLU A 87 -24.58 -5.31 -9.54
C GLU A 87 -23.17 -5.74 -9.96
N THR A 88 -22.59 -5.04 -10.94
CA THR A 88 -21.25 -5.34 -11.46
C THR A 88 -20.20 -5.17 -10.37
N LYS A 89 -20.19 -4.03 -9.70
CA LYS A 89 -19.26 -3.78 -8.58
C LYS A 89 -19.56 -4.69 -7.40
N SER A 90 -20.83 -4.98 -7.14
CA SER A 90 -21.23 -5.92 -6.08
C SER A 90 -20.67 -7.32 -6.32
N ALA A 91 -20.77 -7.85 -7.53
CA ALA A 91 -20.23 -9.17 -7.89
C ALA A 91 -18.70 -9.21 -7.83
N GLN A 92 -18.01 -8.12 -8.17
CA GLN A 92 -16.57 -8.01 -8.07
C GLN A 92 -16.07 -7.97 -6.63
N THR A 93 -16.84 -7.34 -5.73
CA THR A 93 -16.44 -7.14 -4.32
C THR A 93 -16.91 -8.28 -3.43
N PHE A 94 -18.15 -8.74 -3.59
CA PHE A 94 -18.73 -9.78 -2.73
C PHE A 94 -18.67 -11.13 -3.46
N ARG A 95 -17.57 -11.84 -3.25
CA ARG A 95 -17.24 -13.09 -3.94
C ARG A 95 -17.60 -14.32 -3.10
N THR A 96 -17.71 -15.47 -3.75
CA THR A 96 -17.88 -16.74 -3.06
C THR A 96 -16.58 -17.53 -3.14
N PHE A 97 -16.00 -17.84 -1.98
CA PHE A 97 -14.83 -18.71 -1.82
C PHE A 97 -15.15 -19.79 -0.80
N GLU A 98 -14.72 -21.03 -1.03
CA GLU A 98 -14.94 -22.16 -0.13
C GLU A 98 -16.43 -22.34 0.26
N GLY A 99 -17.36 -22.07 -0.68
CA GLY A 99 -18.80 -22.18 -0.44
C GLY A 99 -19.41 -21.07 0.43
N SER A 100 -18.62 -20.09 0.89
CA SER A 100 -19.05 -18.98 1.73
C SER A 100 -18.90 -17.65 0.98
N ARG A 101 -19.72 -16.66 1.37
CA ARG A 101 -19.68 -15.33 0.79
C ARG A 101 -18.70 -14.43 1.58
N TRP A 102 -17.83 -13.73 0.85
CA TRP A 102 -16.78 -12.87 1.38
C TRP A 102 -16.85 -11.48 0.77
N SER A 103 -16.57 -10.46 1.58
CA SER A 103 -16.28 -9.11 1.11
C SER A 103 -14.79 -8.99 0.80
N VAL A 104 -14.45 -8.65 -0.44
CA VAL A 104 -13.07 -8.59 -0.96
C VAL A 104 -12.83 -7.20 -1.56
N PRO A 105 -12.50 -6.18 -0.75
CA PRO A 105 -12.42 -4.79 -1.21
C PRO A 105 -11.21 -4.47 -2.10
N GLY A 106 -10.28 -5.43 -2.28
CA GLY A 106 -9.15 -5.33 -3.20
C GLY A 106 -7.82 -4.98 -2.53
N ASP A 107 -7.73 -5.13 -1.23
CA ASP A 107 -6.48 -5.00 -0.48
C ASP A 107 -5.68 -6.31 -0.56
N TRP A 108 -4.39 -6.23 -0.87
CA TRP A 108 -3.48 -7.36 -0.99
C TRP A 108 -2.64 -7.53 0.25
N ALA A 109 -2.39 -8.76 0.62
CA ALA A 109 -1.57 -9.09 1.78
C ALA A 109 -0.82 -10.42 1.58
N GLU A 110 0.16 -10.63 2.46
CA GLU A 110 0.85 -11.88 2.71
C GLU A 110 0.60 -12.28 4.17
N ILE A 111 0.56 -13.57 4.47
CA ILE A 111 0.48 -14.06 5.85
C ILE A 111 1.81 -14.72 6.22
N LEU A 112 2.48 -14.15 7.22
CA LEU A 112 3.72 -14.72 7.76
C LEU A 112 3.47 -16.03 8.51
N ALA A 113 4.53 -16.77 8.79
CA ALA A 113 4.45 -18.08 9.47
C ALA A 113 3.83 -17.99 10.89
N ASP A 114 3.92 -16.83 11.53
CA ASP A 114 3.32 -16.54 12.84
C ASP A 114 1.85 -16.12 12.76
N GLY A 115 1.27 -16.07 11.55
CA GLY A 115 -0.10 -15.62 11.31
C GLY A 115 -0.25 -14.09 11.17
N THR A 116 0.83 -13.34 11.26
CA THR A 116 0.82 -11.88 11.05
C THR A 116 0.48 -11.57 9.59
N LEU A 117 -0.49 -10.70 9.37
CA LEU A 117 -0.81 -10.16 8.06
C LEU A 117 0.13 -9.00 7.73
N VAL A 118 0.81 -9.06 6.60
CA VAL A 118 1.57 -7.96 6.01
C VAL A 118 0.73 -7.35 4.89
N LEU A 119 0.22 -6.14 5.12
CA LEU A 119 -0.56 -5.41 4.12
C LEU A 119 0.38 -4.86 3.04
N LEU A 120 0.17 -5.27 1.81
CA LEU A 120 0.99 -4.85 0.66
C LEU A 120 0.48 -3.56 0.03
N GLY A 121 -0.85 -3.42 -0.12
CA GLY A 121 -1.49 -2.25 -0.70
C GLY A 121 -2.74 -2.60 -1.50
N ARG A 122 -3.25 -1.63 -2.23
CA ARG A 122 -4.46 -1.81 -3.06
C ARG A 122 -4.12 -2.26 -4.47
N GLY A 123 -4.77 -3.33 -4.92
CA GLY A 123 -4.60 -3.85 -6.26
C GLY A 123 -4.94 -2.87 -7.39
N SER A 124 -5.86 -1.92 -7.14
CA SER A 124 -6.26 -0.90 -8.12
C SER A 124 -5.17 0.13 -8.46
N VAL A 125 -4.12 0.22 -7.65
CA VAL A 125 -2.97 1.11 -7.87
C VAL A 125 -1.67 0.34 -8.03
N CYS A 126 -1.75 -0.98 -8.07
CA CYS A 126 -0.60 -1.86 -8.27
C CYS A 126 0.07 -1.57 -9.63
N ILE A 127 1.39 -1.49 -9.64
CA ILE A 127 2.20 -1.24 -10.83
C ILE A 127 2.65 -2.59 -11.39
N ASN A 128 2.32 -2.86 -12.65
CA ASN A 128 2.71 -4.11 -13.31
C ASN A 128 3.94 -3.86 -14.19
N THR A 129 5.11 -4.17 -13.65
CA THR A 129 6.38 -3.93 -14.32
C THR A 129 7.09 -5.25 -14.66
N GLY A 130 7.22 -5.57 -15.95
CA GLY A 130 7.90 -6.77 -16.43
C GLY A 130 7.30 -8.09 -15.93
N GLY A 131 5.98 -8.13 -15.68
CA GLY A 131 5.27 -9.28 -15.13
C GLY A 131 5.23 -9.34 -13.60
N GLU A 132 5.93 -8.44 -12.91
CA GLU A 132 5.95 -8.34 -11.46
C GLU A 132 4.91 -7.34 -10.96
N LYS A 133 4.24 -7.68 -9.85
CA LYS A 133 3.34 -6.76 -9.14
C LYS A 133 4.12 -5.97 -8.09
N VAL A 134 4.16 -4.64 -8.23
CA VAL A 134 4.76 -3.72 -7.25
C VAL A 134 3.66 -2.88 -6.64
N PHE A 135 3.56 -2.90 -5.32
CA PHE A 135 2.62 -2.08 -4.59
C PHE A 135 3.25 -0.71 -4.30
N PRO A 136 2.61 0.41 -4.73
CA PRO A 136 3.15 1.75 -4.52
C PRO A 136 3.59 2.01 -3.09
N GLU A 137 2.80 1.55 -2.12
CA GLU A 137 2.99 1.82 -0.70
C GLU A 137 4.35 1.32 -0.18
N GLU A 138 4.86 0.19 -0.68
CA GLU A 138 6.17 -0.32 -0.26
C GLU A 138 7.31 0.58 -0.74
N VAL A 139 7.19 1.13 -1.95
CA VAL A 139 8.19 2.04 -2.52
C VAL A 139 8.10 3.42 -1.86
N GLU A 140 6.89 3.93 -1.67
CA GLU A 140 6.61 5.21 -1.01
C GLU A 140 7.18 5.25 0.40
N GLU A 141 7.00 4.17 1.17
CA GLU A 141 7.48 4.09 2.55
C GLU A 141 9.02 4.16 2.61
N VAL A 142 9.71 3.54 1.68
CA VAL A 142 11.17 3.62 1.61
C VAL A 142 11.62 5.01 1.13
N LEU A 143 10.98 5.57 0.11
CA LEU A 143 11.31 6.92 -0.38
C LEU A 143 11.19 7.98 0.73
N LYS A 144 10.13 7.92 1.54
CA LYS A 144 9.86 8.86 2.64
C LYS A 144 10.88 8.80 3.78
N ARG A 145 11.63 7.71 3.90
CA ARG A 145 12.73 7.60 4.90
C ARG A 145 13.99 8.35 4.49
N HIS A 146 14.08 8.79 3.25
CA HIS A 146 15.24 9.55 2.80
C HIS A 146 15.16 11.00 3.27
N SER A 147 16.25 11.54 3.85
CA SER A 147 16.29 12.87 4.46
C SER A 147 15.97 14.05 3.52
N SER A 148 16.05 13.86 2.21
CA SER A 148 15.67 14.88 1.21
C SER A 148 14.21 14.81 0.79
N VAL A 149 13.42 13.87 1.32
CA VAL A 149 12.03 13.61 0.92
C VAL A 149 11.10 13.90 2.08
N ARG A 150 10.19 14.83 1.87
CA ARG A 150 9.11 15.17 2.81
C ARG A 150 7.91 14.25 2.66
N ASP A 151 7.52 13.97 1.40
CA ASP A 151 6.46 13.03 1.08
C ASP A 151 6.73 12.43 -0.31
N ALA A 152 6.23 11.24 -0.56
CA ALA A 152 6.39 10.57 -1.84
C ALA A 152 5.19 9.69 -2.18
N VAL A 153 4.91 9.60 -3.48
CA VAL A 153 3.93 8.67 -4.07
C VAL A 153 4.58 7.96 -5.24
N ALA A 154 4.37 6.67 -5.36
CA ALA A 154 4.82 5.88 -6.49
C ALA A 154 3.66 5.64 -7.47
N VAL A 155 3.89 5.86 -8.75
CA VAL A 155 2.90 5.62 -9.80
C VAL A 155 3.50 4.80 -10.94
N GLY A 156 2.69 3.95 -11.55
CA GLY A 156 3.05 3.25 -12.78
C GLY A 156 2.86 4.16 -13.99
N ILE A 157 3.90 4.40 -14.76
CA ILE A 157 3.83 5.12 -16.04
C ILE A 157 4.11 4.16 -17.19
N PRO A 158 3.58 4.39 -18.40
CA PRO A 158 3.79 3.52 -19.55
C PRO A 158 5.28 3.32 -19.88
N ASP A 159 5.66 2.09 -20.17
CA ASP A 159 7.00 1.71 -20.61
C ASP A 159 6.91 0.65 -21.71
N THR A 160 7.62 0.86 -22.81
CA THR A 160 7.54 -0.01 -24.00
C THR A 160 8.09 -1.41 -23.77
N ARG A 161 9.00 -1.58 -22.82
CA ARG A 161 9.66 -2.87 -22.51
C ARG A 161 8.97 -3.62 -21.38
N PHE A 162 8.52 -2.91 -20.37
CA PHE A 162 8.01 -3.50 -19.13
C PHE A 162 6.50 -3.37 -18.94
N GLY A 163 5.79 -2.74 -19.91
CA GLY A 163 4.37 -2.39 -19.79
C GLY A 163 4.19 -1.14 -18.93
N GLU A 164 4.59 -1.20 -17.67
CA GLU A 164 4.71 -0.04 -16.81
C GLU A 164 6.11 0.00 -16.16
N THR A 165 6.54 1.21 -15.79
CA THR A 165 7.70 1.44 -14.94
C THR A 165 7.34 2.33 -13.77
N ILE A 166 8.14 2.26 -12.70
CA ILE A 166 7.86 2.99 -11.46
C ILE A 166 8.39 4.42 -11.59
N CYS A 167 7.52 5.40 -11.37
CA CYS A 167 7.88 6.80 -11.21
C CYS A 167 7.58 7.23 -9.77
N GLY A 168 8.58 7.75 -9.08
CA GLY A 168 8.41 8.42 -7.80
C GLY A 168 8.01 9.88 -8.03
N VAL A 169 6.85 10.29 -7.52
CA VAL A 169 6.46 11.71 -7.41
C VAL A 169 6.81 12.15 -5.99
N VAL A 170 7.73 13.11 -5.88
CA VAL A 170 8.39 13.43 -4.62
C VAL A 170 8.17 14.89 -4.24
N GLU A 171 7.70 15.12 -3.03
CA GLU A 171 7.74 16.41 -2.36
C GLU A 171 9.06 16.50 -1.60
N ALA A 172 9.91 17.46 -1.96
CA ALA A 172 11.23 17.60 -1.36
C ALA A 172 11.17 18.26 0.01
N GLU A 173 12.12 17.93 0.89
CA GLU A 173 12.38 18.70 2.10
C GLU A 173 12.90 20.11 1.75
N ALA A 174 12.67 21.06 2.65
CA ALA A 174 13.07 22.44 2.45
C ALA A 174 14.58 22.57 2.15
N GLY A 175 14.91 23.12 0.99
CA GLY A 175 16.29 23.29 0.53
C GLY A 175 16.96 22.03 0.00
N ALA A 176 16.25 20.91 -0.08
CA ALA A 176 16.78 19.68 -0.65
C ALA A 176 16.47 19.56 -2.15
N THR A 177 17.33 18.86 -2.86
CA THR A 177 17.16 18.55 -4.29
C THR A 177 17.32 17.04 -4.50
N PRO A 178 16.26 16.25 -4.30
CA PRO A 178 16.32 14.81 -4.50
C PRO A 178 16.58 14.49 -5.98
N THR A 179 17.49 13.54 -6.23
CA THR A 179 17.80 13.10 -7.59
C THR A 179 17.43 11.63 -7.78
N LEU A 180 17.17 11.24 -9.03
CA LEU A 180 16.86 9.84 -9.36
C LEU A 180 17.95 8.88 -8.86
N SER A 181 19.22 9.20 -9.08
CA SER A 181 20.33 8.32 -8.69
C SER A 181 20.35 8.03 -7.20
N VAL A 182 20.23 9.08 -6.38
CA VAL A 182 20.26 8.98 -4.90
C VAL A 182 19.06 8.19 -4.40
N LEU A 183 17.84 8.52 -4.85
CA LEU A 183 16.64 7.85 -4.40
C LEU A 183 16.52 6.41 -4.91
N ASN A 184 16.97 6.13 -6.13
CA ASN A 184 17.01 4.78 -6.67
C ASN A 184 17.94 3.87 -5.85
N GLU A 185 19.15 4.33 -5.53
CA GLU A 185 20.08 3.58 -4.67
C GLU A 185 19.52 3.41 -3.26
N HIS A 186 18.92 4.44 -2.69
CA HIS A 186 18.26 4.33 -1.39
C HIS A 186 17.17 3.25 -1.37
N VAL A 187 16.30 3.19 -2.39
CA VAL A 187 15.26 2.16 -2.47
C VAL A 187 15.86 0.76 -2.58
N LYS A 188 16.95 0.58 -3.33
CA LYS A 188 17.63 -0.71 -3.48
C LYS A 188 18.26 -1.24 -2.19
N THR A 189 18.51 -0.39 -1.19
CA THR A 189 18.99 -0.87 0.12
C THR A 189 17.93 -1.65 0.90
N ALA A 190 16.65 -1.42 0.60
CA ALA A 190 15.53 -1.99 1.35
C ALA A 190 14.62 -2.90 0.52
N LEU A 191 14.59 -2.70 -0.80
CA LEU A 191 13.72 -3.45 -1.72
C LEU A 191 14.50 -4.05 -2.87
N ALA A 192 13.90 -5.07 -3.51
CA ALA A 192 14.47 -5.66 -4.72
C ALA A 192 14.66 -4.61 -5.84
N ALA A 193 15.72 -4.72 -6.61
CA ALA A 193 16.14 -3.70 -7.58
C ALA A 193 15.06 -3.33 -8.62
N TYR A 194 14.19 -4.27 -9.01
CA TYR A 194 13.12 -4.00 -9.97
C TYR A 194 12.00 -3.09 -9.39
N LYS A 195 11.93 -2.93 -8.06
CA LYS A 195 11.00 -2.03 -7.36
C LYS A 195 11.52 -0.60 -7.25
N ALA A 196 12.80 -0.37 -7.55
CA ALA A 196 13.36 0.97 -7.49
C ALA A 196 12.83 1.85 -8.64
N PRO A 197 12.45 3.12 -8.36
CA PRO A 197 11.93 4.03 -9.36
C PRO A 197 12.93 4.24 -10.50
N ARG A 198 12.44 4.21 -11.75
CA ARG A 198 13.23 4.56 -12.93
C ARG A 198 13.12 6.04 -13.29
N HIS A 199 12.12 6.70 -12.74
CA HIS A 199 11.90 8.14 -12.90
C HIS A 199 11.56 8.76 -11.55
N ILE A 200 12.00 10.01 -11.37
CA ILE A 200 11.61 10.86 -10.24
C ILE A 200 11.12 12.18 -10.81
N VAL A 201 9.96 12.60 -10.31
CA VAL A 201 9.38 13.92 -10.63
C VAL A 201 9.16 14.65 -9.31
N VAL A 202 9.71 15.84 -9.20
CA VAL A 202 9.53 16.68 -8.01
C VAL A 202 8.26 17.52 -8.17
N ILE A 203 7.50 17.61 -7.10
CA ILE A 203 6.27 18.40 -7.03
C ILE A 203 6.28 19.26 -5.76
N ASP A 204 5.65 20.43 -5.79
CA ASP A 204 5.58 21.33 -4.63
C ASP A 204 4.80 20.70 -3.47
N THR A 205 3.74 19.97 -3.78
CA THR A 205 2.98 19.21 -2.78
C THR A 205 2.26 18.01 -3.40
N ILE A 206 2.30 16.89 -2.69
CA ILE A 206 1.52 15.68 -3.02
C ILE A 206 0.02 15.99 -2.94
N GLY A 207 -0.39 16.92 -2.07
CA GLY A 207 -1.79 17.34 -1.93
C GLY A 207 -2.68 16.21 -1.40
N ARG A 208 -2.28 15.59 -0.30
CA ARG A 208 -3.13 14.60 0.38
C ARG A 208 -4.40 15.25 0.87
N ALA A 209 -5.52 14.54 0.76
CA ALA A 209 -6.78 14.93 1.38
C ALA A 209 -6.64 14.98 2.92
N PRO A 210 -7.52 15.69 3.66
CA PRO A 210 -7.46 15.77 5.12
C PRO A 210 -7.45 14.42 5.85
N ASN A 211 -7.98 13.37 5.22
CA ASN A 211 -7.95 11.99 5.70
C ASN A 211 -6.69 11.20 5.24
N GLY A 212 -5.67 11.87 4.70
CA GLY A 212 -4.43 11.29 4.23
C GLY A 212 -4.50 10.58 2.87
N LYS A 213 -5.67 10.50 2.24
CA LYS A 213 -5.83 9.83 0.95
C LYS A 213 -5.13 10.58 -0.18
N VAL A 214 -4.58 9.81 -1.12
CA VAL A 214 -3.86 10.26 -2.31
C VAL A 214 -4.74 10.11 -3.54
N ASP A 215 -4.70 11.11 -4.41
CA ASP A 215 -5.23 11.00 -5.76
C ASP A 215 -4.12 10.50 -6.72
N TYR A 216 -3.97 9.18 -6.77
CA TYR A 216 -2.99 8.51 -7.64
C TYR A 216 -3.20 8.85 -9.12
N LYS A 217 -4.46 9.01 -9.55
CA LYS A 217 -4.77 9.32 -10.95
C LYS A 217 -4.23 10.71 -11.34
N ARG A 218 -4.44 11.70 -10.49
CA ARG A 218 -3.90 13.05 -10.68
C ARG A 218 -2.37 13.04 -10.73
N LEU A 219 -1.72 12.33 -9.79
CA LEU A 219 -0.27 12.28 -9.71
C LEU A 219 0.36 11.49 -10.87
N LYS A 220 -0.29 10.42 -11.35
CA LYS A 220 0.12 9.71 -12.57
C LYS A 220 0.07 10.63 -13.78
N ALA A 221 -1.02 11.36 -13.98
CA ALA A 221 -1.15 12.32 -15.08
C ALA A 221 -0.10 13.44 -14.98
N TYR A 222 0.16 13.96 -13.79
CA TYR A 222 1.21 14.95 -13.56
C TYR A 222 2.60 14.39 -13.93
N ALA A 223 2.94 13.20 -13.47
CA ALA A 223 4.23 12.55 -13.76
C ALA A 223 4.41 12.35 -15.28
N MET A 224 3.38 11.83 -15.95
CA MET A 224 3.40 11.64 -17.41
C MET A 224 3.65 12.96 -18.17
N ASN A 225 2.95 14.02 -17.77
CA ASN A 225 3.12 15.36 -18.36
C ASN A 225 4.56 15.86 -18.17
N GLN A 226 5.12 15.79 -16.97
CA GLN A 226 6.49 16.22 -16.67
C GLN A 226 7.56 15.43 -17.45
N LEU A 227 7.27 14.19 -17.81
CA LEU A 227 8.17 13.33 -18.56
C LEU A 227 7.91 13.37 -20.07
N GLY A 228 6.95 14.18 -20.55
CA GLY A 228 6.60 14.27 -21.97
C GLY A 228 5.97 13.00 -22.54
N LEU A 229 5.32 12.19 -21.68
CA LEU A 229 4.60 10.99 -22.09
C LEU A 229 3.15 11.36 -22.38
N GLU A 230 2.63 10.87 -23.52
CA GLU A 230 1.21 11.03 -23.87
C GLU A 230 0.33 10.21 -22.92
N SER A 231 -0.84 10.78 -22.57
CA SER A 231 -1.83 10.16 -21.66
C SER A 231 -2.78 9.22 -22.41
#